data_282c6fa9d7a88a2a6cae0a5fdeb6fc83
#
_entry.id   282c6fa9d7a88a2a6cae0a5fdeb6fc83
#
_cell.length_a   1.000
_cell.length_b   1.000
_cell.length_c   1.000
_cell.angle_alpha   90.00
_cell.angle_beta   90.00
_cell.angle_gamma   90.00
#
_symmetry.space_group_name_H-M   'P 1'
#
loop_
_entity.id
_entity.type
_entity.pdbx_description
1 polymer ?
#
loop_
_entity_poly.entity_id
_entity_poly.type
_entity_poly.pdbx_seq_one_letter_code
_entity_poly.pdbx_strand_id
1 'polypeptide(L)'
;MIRRIVVLALASISIWTAAAGVASAQEIQRGKLKKLDVEKRSIVVTIDGKDQTFKLSDDTQVLGATGKDLAERLQGFKEGANISVRAGDGGTLTGLRLDDAPVGGNAPGAADGNRPQRAKVKKVDAERRTITLTVDGKDIELTANDRTQFRGTSGKALAEQLAEFKPDAEVMFLARKQDGKDVLVGLAMGGGGGGAPRREGSGQRVSPDTSSFKPITELGKAEYRGFTGGLYPNGENARPAAHEAAGLKLARQVQPLNAAGKPDPQGRIVLLSIGMSNTSQSSQGFQQALADESGKNPRFLFVNGAQGGMTAAAIQNPDDGGRGSQYWGTVDQRLQQAGVTRDQVQIAWIKQADAGPSQGFPRYAQTLQAELTRIVQVLTDRFPNCKLAYLSSRTYGGYATTSLNPEPYAYESAFSVKWLIEEQLKGNAALNFNSAKGDVKSPWLSWGPYLWANGTTKRVADGFMWEETDVPGDGTHQSASGQRKVGRLLFDFFKSDTTTRDWFLRK
;
A
#
# COMPACT_ATOMS: atom_id res chain seq x y z
N MET A 1 -14.60 -1.48 -87.62
CA MET A 1 -13.31 -1.05 -88.13
C MET A 1 -12.79 0.11 -87.27
N ILE A 2 -11.53 0.14 -87.00
CA ILE A 2 -10.73 1.12 -86.24
C ILE A 2 -10.69 0.86 -84.71
N ARG A 3 -9.63 0.15 -84.38
CA ARG A 3 -9.08 0.00 -83.02
C ARG A 3 -8.50 1.34 -82.56
N ARG A 4 -8.90 1.77 -81.34
CA ARG A 4 -8.17 2.82 -80.63
C ARG A 4 -7.52 2.18 -79.40
N ILE A 5 -6.21 2.23 -79.38
CA ILE A 5 -5.33 1.87 -78.31
C ILE A 5 -5.42 3.00 -77.26
N VAL A 6 -5.81 2.63 -76.02
CA VAL A 6 -5.71 3.57 -74.90
C VAL A 6 -4.51 3.14 -74.05
N VAL A 7 -3.55 4.03 -73.99
CA VAL A 7 -2.37 3.94 -73.14
C VAL A 7 -2.82 4.25 -71.68
N LEU A 8 -2.69 3.29 -70.78
CA LEU A 8 -2.86 3.54 -69.37
C LEU A 8 -1.57 4.09 -68.78
N ALA A 9 -1.56 5.33 -68.33
CA ALA A 9 -0.56 5.91 -67.49
C ALA A 9 -0.83 5.47 -66.02
N LEU A 10 0.06 4.68 -65.44
CA LEU A 10 0.07 4.32 -64.03
C LEU A 10 0.59 5.53 -63.23
N ALA A 11 -0.31 6.23 -62.57
CA ALA A 11 0.02 7.20 -61.52
C ALA A 11 0.16 6.46 -60.20
N SER A 12 1.39 6.39 -59.68
CA SER A 12 1.73 5.87 -58.37
C SER A 12 1.22 6.83 -57.30
N ILE A 13 0.09 6.49 -56.66
CA ILE A 13 -0.38 7.18 -55.46
C ILE A 13 0.36 6.56 -54.27
N SER A 14 1.33 7.26 -53.72
CA SER A 14 1.95 6.92 -52.44
C SER A 14 0.97 7.25 -51.32
N ILE A 15 0.32 6.22 -50.77
CA ILE A 15 -0.51 6.34 -49.56
C ILE A 15 0.45 6.41 -48.38
N TRP A 16 0.62 7.59 -47.80
CA TRP A 16 1.21 7.76 -46.49
C TRP A 16 0.18 7.27 -45.44
N THR A 17 0.33 6.05 -44.99
CA THR A 17 -0.30 5.60 -43.75
C THR A 17 0.51 6.17 -42.60
N ALA A 18 -0.02 7.20 -41.96
CA ALA A 18 0.44 7.64 -40.67
C ALA A 18 0.08 6.51 -39.66
N ALA A 19 1.07 5.68 -39.35
CA ALA A 19 0.97 4.78 -38.21
C ALA A 19 1.04 5.64 -36.94
N ALA A 20 -0.12 5.86 -36.32
CA ALA A 20 -0.17 6.35 -34.96
C ALA A 20 0.52 5.30 -34.09
N GLY A 21 1.72 5.61 -33.60
CA GLY A 21 2.47 4.77 -32.69
C GLY A 21 1.68 4.59 -31.39
N VAL A 22 1.16 3.40 -31.19
CA VAL A 22 0.74 2.91 -29.88
C VAL A 22 2.03 2.81 -29.06
N ALA A 23 2.19 3.65 -28.06
CA ALA A 23 3.27 3.53 -27.09
C ALA A 23 3.08 2.20 -26.36
N SER A 24 3.80 1.16 -26.81
CA SER A 24 3.85 -0.12 -26.12
C SER A 24 4.50 0.10 -24.75
N ALA A 25 3.91 -0.43 -23.70
CA ALA A 25 4.53 -0.50 -22.40
C ALA A 25 5.91 -1.14 -22.56
N GLN A 26 6.97 -0.36 -22.28
CA GLN A 26 8.35 -0.78 -22.49
C GLN A 26 8.68 -1.92 -21.53
N GLU A 27 8.81 -3.12 -22.06
CA GLU A 27 9.08 -4.33 -21.30
C GLU A 27 10.50 -4.28 -20.72
N ILE A 28 10.64 -4.64 -19.43
CA ILE A 28 11.95 -4.77 -18.80
C ILE A 28 12.54 -6.10 -19.23
N GLN A 29 13.65 -6.08 -19.95
CA GLN A 29 14.40 -7.24 -20.38
C GLN A 29 15.57 -7.50 -19.42
N ARG A 30 15.83 -8.75 -19.08
CA ARG A 30 16.95 -9.18 -18.23
C ARG A 30 18.00 -9.88 -19.09
N GLY A 31 19.27 -9.58 -18.79
CA GLY A 31 20.38 -10.17 -19.51
C GLY A 31 21.71 -10.02 -18.81
N LYS A 32 22.79 -10.51 -19.44
CA LYS A 32 24.15 -10.32 -18.96
C LYS A 32 24.84 -9.20 -19.74
N LEU A 33 25.48 -8.32 -19.03
CA LEU A 33 26.31 -7.27 -19.62
C LEU A 33 27.50 -7.89 -20.35
N LYS A 34 27.55 -7.77 -21.66
CA LYS A 34 28.67 -8.28 -22.48
C LYS A 34 29.72 -7.23 -22.71
N LYS A 35 29.33 -5.99 -22.97
CA LYS A 35 30.24 -4.88 -23.20
C LYS A 35 29.58 -3.55 -22.85
N LEU A 36 30.35 -2.66 -22.23
CA LEU A 36 29.95 -1.28 -21.95
C LEU A 36 31.02 -0.35 -22.59
N ASP A 37 30.58 0.55 -23.46
CA ASP A 37 31.42 1.57 -24.09
C ASP A 37 30.84 2.94 -23.71
N VAL A 38 31.45 3.54 -22.68
CA VAL A 38 30.98 4.82 -22.13
C VAL A 38 31.22 5.97 -23.08
N GLU A 39 32.33 5.95 -23.83
CA GLU A 39 32.68 7.00 -24.80
C GLU A 39 31.73 7.01 -25.99
N LYS A 40 31.38 5.83 -26.50
CA LYS A 40 30.40 5.65 -27.57
C LYS A 40 28.96 5.63 -27.10
N ARG A 41 28.75 5.79 -25.79
CA ARG A 41 27.41 5.73 -25.17
C ARG A 41 26.60 4.50 -25.63
N SER A 42 27.22 3.32 -25.58
CA SER A 42 26.61 2.07 -26.02
C SER A 42 26.85 0.93 -25.05
N ILE A 43 25.88 0.02 -24.99
CA ILE A 43 25.95 -1.18 -24.17
C ILE A 43 25.48 -2.40 -24.97
N VAL A 44 26.18 -3.51 -24.82
CA VAL A 44 25.82 -4.81 -25.43
C VAL A 44 25.37 -5.73 -24.29
N VAL A 45 24.17 -6.25 -24.41
CA VAL A 45 23.55 -7.13 -23.42
C VAL A 45 23.17 -8.44 -24.08
N THR A 46 23.56 -9.57 -23.51
CA THR A 46 23.09 -10.88 -23.93
C THR A 46 21.76 -11.20 -23.29
N ILE A 47 20.69 -11.20 -24.07
CA ILE A 47 19.30 -11.50 -23.65
C ILE A 47 18.85 -12.74 -24.39
N ASP A 48 18.39 -13.76 -23.67
CA ASP A 48 17.96 -15.07 -24.24
C ASP A 48 18.99 -15.68 -25.19
N GLY A 49 20.28 -15.56 -24.84
CA GLY A 49 21.39 -16.09 -25.63
C GLY A 49 21.76 -15.29 -26.88
N LYS A 50 21.12 -14.14 -27.12
CA LYS A 50 21.39 -13.23 -28.27
C LYS A 50 21.93 -11.90 -27.79
N ASP A 51 22.94 -11.40 -28.48
CA ASP A 51 23.52 -10.10 -28.17
C ASP A 51 22.67 -8.98 -28.78
N GLN A 52 22.27 -8.04 -27.94
CA GLN A 52 21.53 -6.84 -28.32
C GLN A 52 22.36 -5.61 -27.96
N THR A 53 22.44 -4.67 -28.87
CA THR A 53 23.14 -3.42 -28.64
C THR A 53 22.15 -2.28 -28.42
N PHE A 54 22.33 -1.54 -27.34
CA PHE A 54 21.50 -0.40 -26.99
C PHE A 54 22.34 0.86 -26.89
N LYS A 55 21.71 2.01 -27.19
CA LYS A 55 22.29 3.34 -26.98
C LYS A 55 21.97 3.86 -25.59
N LEU A 56 22.89 4.63 -25.03
CA LEU A 56 22.72 5.34 -23.76
C LEU A 56 22.61 6.85 -24.05
N SER A 57 21.77 7.55 -23.31
CA SER A 57 21.61 9.00 -23.33
C SER A 57 21.73 9.59 -21.95
N ASP A 58 21.84 10.90 -21.83
CA ASP A 58 21.87 11.58 -20.53
C ASP A 58 20.57 11.36 -19.73
N ASP A 59 19.45 11.08 -20.44
CA ASP A 59 18.15 10.74 -19.87
C ASP A 59 18.01 9.26 -19.45
N THR A 60 19.00 8.41 -19.76
CA THR A 60 18.98 7.01 -19.31
C THR A 60 19.03 6.94 -17.80
N GLN A 61 17.96 6.46 -17.17
CA GLN A 61 17.89 6.26 -15.71
C GLN A 61 18.73 5.05 -15.31
N VAL A 62 19.84 5.26 -14.62
CA VAL A 62 20.67 4.20 -14.06
C VAL A 62 20.28 3.99 -12.60
N LEU A 63 19.50 2.93 -12.33
CA LEU A 63 18.98 2.64 -11.01
C LEU A 63 20.05 1.93 -10.16
N GLY A 64 20.22 2.42 -8.91
CA GLY A 64 21.20 1.86 -7.97
C GLY A 64 22.62 2.42 -8.11
N ALA A 65 22.85 3.38 -9.01
CA ALA A 65 24.12 4.06 -9.16
C ALA A 65 24.04 5.54 -8.76
N THR A 66 25.14 6.06 -8.21
CA THR A 66 25.27 7.47 -7.82
C THR A 66 26.35 8.11 -8.71
N GLY A 67 26.11 9.32 -9.21
CA GLY A 67 27.05 10.06 -10.05
C GLY A 67 26.42 11.32 -10.63
N LYS A 68 27.24 12.33 -10.91
CA LYS A 68 26.80 13.61 -11.46
C LYS A 68 26.45 13.50 -12.95
N ASP A 69 27.12 12.60 -13.65
CA ASP A 69 26.92 12.34 -15.07
C ASP A 69 26.70 10.85 -15.34
N LEU A 70 26.41 10.52 -16.61
CA LEU A 70 26.17 9.14 -17.03
C LEU A 70 27.40 8.25 -16.84
N ALA A 71 28.60 8.76 -17.08
CA ALA A 71 29.85 8.00 -17.00
C ALA A 71 30.13 7.57 -15.53
N GLU A 72 29.96 8.47 -14.58
CA GLU A 72 30.09 8.17 -13.15
C GLU A 72 29.05 7.13 -12.72
N ARG A 73 27.80 7.24 -13.18
CA ARG A 73 26.72 6.30 -12.85
C ARG A 73 26.96 4.90 -13.42
N LEU A 74 27.72 4.76 -14.50
CA LEU A 74 28.02 3.48 -15.14
C LEU A 74 29.28 2.78 -14.58
N GLN A 75 30.08 3.41 -13.72
CA GLN A 75 31.31 2.83 -13.17
C GLN A 75 31.14 1.50 -12.42
N GLY A 76 29.92 1.24 -11.89
CA GLY A 76 29.61 -0.02 -11.18
C GLY A 76 29.28 -1.21 -12.12
N PHE A 77 29.12 -0.97 -13.41
CA PHE A 77 28.71 -2.00 -14.37
C PHE A 77 29.93 -2.70 -14.97
N LYS A 78 30.11 -3.97 -14.61
CA LYS A 78 31.22 -4.81 -15.10
C LYS A 78 30.73 -5.85 -16.08
N GLU A 79 31.54 -6.23 -17.05
CA GLU A 79 31.25 -7.33 -17.98
C GLU A 79 30.93 -8.62 -17.20
N GLY A 80 29.90 -9.35 -17.67
CA GLY A 80 29.38 -10.54 -17.02
C GLY A 80 28.31 -10.30 -15.95
N ALA A 81 28.06 -9.06 -15.51
CA ALA A 81 27.04 -8.75 -14.53
C ALA A 81 25.63 -8.98 -15.07
N ASN A 82 24.72 -9.45 -14.21
CA ASN A 82 23.31 -9.54 -14.55
C ASN A 82 22.67 -8.17 -14.45
N ILE A 83 21.97 -7.75 -15.49
CA ILE A 83 21.37 -6.42 -15.60
C ILE A 83 19.95 -6.49 -16.13
N SER A 84 19.14 -5.53 -15.71
CA SER A 84 17.83 -5.26 -16.29
C SER A 84 17.88 -3.99 -17.12
N VAL A 85 17.36 -4.05 -18.35
CA VAL A 85 17.30 -2.94 -19.28
C VAL A 85 15.87 -2.62 -19.66
N ARG A 86 15.56 -1.35 -19.86
CA ARG A 86 14.30 -0.88 -20.45
C ARG A 86 14.63 -0.11 -21.72
N ALA A 87 14.27 -0.68 -22.85
CA ALA A 87 14.48 -0.05 -24.15
C ALA A 87 13.37 0.96 -24.45
N GLY A 88 13.74 2.10 -24.98
CA GLY A 88 12.86 3.09 -25.58
C GLY A 88 12.86 3.01 -27.09
N ASP A 89 12.26 4.00 -27.74
CA ASP A 89 12.18 4.05 -29.18
C ASP A 89 13.58 4.18 -29.82
N GLY A 90 13.78 3.50 -30.96
CA GLY A 90 15.05 3.53 -31.69
C GLY A 90 16.23 2.84 -31.02
N GLY A 91 15.99 1.94 -30.02
CA GLY A 91 17.06 1.18 -29.38
C GLY A 91 17.86 1.95 -28.34
N THR A 92 17.35 3.10 -27.88
CA THR A 92 17.94 3.86 -26.77
C THR A 92 17.36 3.38 -25.44
N LEU A 93 18.20 3.17 -24.42
CA LEU A 93 17.73 2.78 -23.09
C LEU A 93 17.10 3.94 -22.36
N THR A 94 15.91 3.72 -21.82
CA THR A 94 15.25 4.62 -20.87
C THR A 94 15.58 4.24 -19.42
N GLY A 95 16.00 2.98 -19.17
CA GLY A 95 16.39 2.52 -17.85
C GLY A 95 17.42 1.39 -17.89
N LEU A 96 18.34 1.40 -16.93
CA LEU A 96 19.39 0.39 -16.73
C LEU A 96 19.53 0.12 -15.22
N ARG A 97 19.60 -1.16 -14.82
CA ARG A 97 19.80 -1.57 -13.43
C ARG A 97 20.76 -2.74 -13.34
N LEU A 98 21.62 -2.75 -12.32
CA LEU A 98 22.46 -3.89 -11.98
C LEU A 98 21.67 -4.85 -11.07
N ASP A 99 21.40 -6.09 -11.53
CA ASP A 99 20.59 -7.06 -10.79
C ASP A 99 21.41 -7.80 -9.71
N ASP A 100 22.73 -7.94 -9.89
CA ASP A 100 23.64 -8.55 -8.93
C ASP A 100 24.09 -7.57 -7.81
N ALA A 101 23.63 -6.34 -7.83
CA ALA A 101 23.84 -5.45 -6.71
C ALA A 101 23.01 -5.99 -5.52
N PRO A 102 23.62 -6.27 -4.36
CA PRO A 102 22.87 -6.73 -3.21
C PRO A 102 21.77 -5.70 -2.91
N VAL A 103 20.53 -6.18 -2.81
CA VAL A 103 19.40 -5.38 -2.35
C VAL A 103 19.72 -5.05 -0.89
N GLY A 104 20.40 -3.91 -0.65
CA GLY A 104 20.80 -3.46 0.67
C GLY A 104 22.30 -3.44 0.95
N GLY A 105 23.16 -3.29 -0.06
CA GLY A 105 24.59 -3.01 0.13
C GLY A 105 24.87 -1.51 0.06
N ASN A 106 25.09 -0.87 1.21
CA ASN A 106 25.58 0.49 1.31
C ASN A 106 26.99 0.58 0.73
N ALA A 107 27.19 1.39 -0.31
CA ALA A 107 28.53 1.92 -0.58
C ALA A 107 28.87 2.94 0.52
N PRO A 108 30.07 2.89 1.13
CA PRO A 108 30.43 3.82 2.18
C PRO A 108 30.74 5.19 1.57
N GLY A 109 29.99 6.21 1.99
CA GLY A 109 30.33 7.62 1.86
C GLY A 109 29.64 8.40 0.76
N ALA A 110 28.33 8.56 0.87
CA ALA A 110 27.63 9.78 0.50
C ALA A 110 26.26 9.77 1.20
N ALA A 111 26.01 10.78 2.01
CA ALA A 111 24.70 11.02 2.61
C ALA A 111 23.70 11.31 1.49
N ASP A 112 23.01 10.28 1.02
CA ASP A 112 21.89 10.42 0.09
C ASP A 112 20.70 10.95 0.87
N GLY A 113 20.52 12.28 0.87
CA GLY A 113 19.70 13.08 1.78
C GLY A 113 18.19 12.83 1.72
N ASN A 114 17.74 11.65 1.28
CA ASN A 114 16.31 11.40 1.09
C ASN A 114 15.78 10.08 1.65
N ARG A 115 16.62 9.24 2.30
CA ARG A 115 16.17 7.99 2.93
C ARG A 115 16.67 7.88 4.37
N PRO A 116 15.81 7.51 5.34
CA PRO A 116 16.26 7.21 6.70
C PRO A 116 17.26 6.06 6.72
N GLN A 117 18.37 6.24 7.46
CA GLN A 117 19.43 5.26 7.63
C GLN A 117 19.47 4.79 9.08
N ARG A 118 19.96 3.57 9.32
CA ARG A 118 20.20 3.04 10.65
C ARG A 118 21.61 3.38 11.11
N ALA A 119 21.75 3.70 12.38
CA ALA A 119 23.02 3.98 13.00
C ALA A 119 23.01 3.61 14.48
N LYS A 120 24.21 3.54 15.08
CA LYS A 120 24.36 3.56 16.54
C LYS A 120 24.83 4.93 16.98
N VAL A 121 24.28 5.41 18.07
CA VAL A 121 24.73 6.65 18.70
C VAL A 121 26.09 6.40 19.32
N LYS A 122 27.12 7.15 18.91
CA LYS A 122 28.43 7.12 19.52
C LYS A 122 28.56 8.19 20.62
N LYS A 123 28.13 9.42 20.31
CA LYS A 123 28.23 10.56 21.23
C LYS A 123 27.14 11.56 20.94
N VAL A 124 26.65 12.21 21.99
CA VAL A 124 25.73 13.34 21.90
C VAL A 124 26.36 14.55 22.61
N ASP A 125 26.30 15.69 21.97
CA ASP A 125 26.68 17.00 22.55
C ASP A 125 25.46 17.93 22.40
N ALA A 126 24.67 17.96 23.45
CA ALA A 126 23.42 18.73 23.46
C ALA A 126 23.65 20.26 23.46
N GLU A 127 24.77 20.73 24.03
CA GLU A 127 25.13 22.16 24.05
C GLU A 127 25.52 22.65 22.65
N ARG A 128 26.32 21.84 21.95
CA ARG A 128 26.73 22.12 20.56
C ARG A 128 25.70 21.70 19.53
N ARG A 129 24.61 21.07 19.97
CA ARG A 129 23.57 20.51 19.11
C ARG A 129 24.10 19.52 18.07
N THR A 130 25.08 18.68 18.45
CA THR A 130 25.67 17.68 17.56
C THR A 130 25.46 16.27 18.07
N ILE A 131 25.38 15.32 17.15
CA ILE A 131 25.35 13.90 17.43
C ILE A 131 26.33 13.18 16.51
N THR A 132 27.16 12.32 17.08
CA THR A 132 28.03 11.42 16.31
C THR A 132 27.36 10.08 16.22
N LEU A 133 27.14 9.61 15.01
CA LEU A 133 26.51 8.32 14.69
C LEU A 133 27.54 7.39 14.03
N THR A 134 27.54 6.13 14.40
CA THR A 134 28.30 5.09 13.69
C THR A 134 27.41 4.40 12.67
N VAL A 135 27.74 4.54 11.39
CA VAL A 135 27.06 3.94 10.23
C VAL A 135 28.05 3.01 9.55
N ASP A 136 27.76 1.74 9.46
CA ASP A 136 28.61 0.72 8.83
C ASP A 136 30.09 0.78 9.29
N GLY A 137 30.30 1.00 10.61
CA GLY A 137 31.61 1.08 11.22
C GLY A 137 32.33 2.42 11.03
N LYS A 138 31.72 3.41 10.40
CA LYS A 138 32.27 4.77 10.24
C LYS A 138 31.49 5.78 11.05
N ASP A 139 32.18 6.70 11.67
CA ASP A 139 31.60 7.77 12.46
C ASP A 139 31.29 8.98 11.58
N ILE A 140 30.06 9.47 11.70
CA ILE A 140 29.62 10.72 11.08
C ILE A 140 29.11 11.67 12.17
N GLU A 141 29.49 12.92 12.10
CA GLU A 141 28.97 13.98 12.98
C GLU A 141 27.90 14.79 12.27
N LEU A 142 26.75 14.91 12.88
CA LEU A 142 25.58 15.62 12.34
C LEU A 142 25.20 16.76 13.29
N THR A 143 24.84 17.91 12.70
CA THR A 143 24.35 19.07 13.46
C THR A 143 22.82 19.09 13.43
N ALA A 144 22.20 19.18 14.60
CA ALA A 144 20.76 19.38 14.75
C ALA A 144 20.41 20.88 14.78
N ASN A 145 19.25 21.25 14.23
CA ASN A 145 18.72 22.61 14.27
C ASN A 145 17.24 22.60 14.61
N ASP A 146 16.61 23.77 14.70
CA ASP A 146 15.20 23.93 15.10
C ASP A 146 14.20 23.29 14.10
N ARG A 147 14.67 22.83 12.93
CA ARG A 147 13.87 22.07 11.95
C ARG A 147 14.09 20.56 12.05
N THR A 148 15.01 20.10 12.90
CA THR A 148 15.28 18.67 13.13
C THR A 148 14.06 18.03 13.80
N GLN A 149 13.53 16.98 13.20
CA GLN A 149 12.38 16.25 13.75
C GLN A 149 12.86 15.07 14.60
N PHE A 150 12.48 15.06 15.87
CA PHE A 150 12.75 13.94 16.78
C PHE A 150 11.51 13.08 16.96
N ARG A 151 11.69 11.76 17.05
CA ARG A 151 10.62 10.81 17.34
C ARG A 151 11.06 9.85 18.45
N GLY A 152 10.18 9.62 19.41
CA GLY A 152 10.44 8.78 20.58
C GLY A 152 11.13 9.53 21.72
N THR A 153 11.10 10.86 21.72
CA THR A 153 11.59 11.73 22.76
C THR A 153 10.45 12.47 23.45
N SER A 154 10.66 12.85 24.73
CA SER A 154 9.68 13.55 25.57
C SER A 154 10.06 15.01 25.85
N GLY A 155 11.30 15.40 25.63
CA GLY A 155 11.81 16.75 25.84
C GLY A 155 11.10 17.79 24.97
N LYS A 156 10.96 19.03 25.48
CA LYS A 156 10.33 20.15 24.77
C LYS A 156 11.35 20.97 23.96
N ALA A 157 12.55 21.14 24.48
CA ALA A 157 13.62 21.85 23.80
C ALA A 157 14.50 20.90 23.00
N LEU A 158 15.11 21.39 21.90
CA LEU A 158 15.99 20.60 21.02
C LEU A 158 17.13 19.91 21.78
N ALA A 159 17.78 20.62 22.71
CA ALA A 159 18.86 20.07 23.52
C ALA A 159 18.37 18.94 24.45
N GLU A 160 17.18 19.07 25.03
CA GLU A 160 16.55 18.03 25.86
C GLU A 160 16.24 16.79 25.03
N GLN A 161 15.63 16.96 23.86
CA GLN A 161 15.32 15.86 22.96
C GLN A 161 16.57 15.14 22.48
N LEU A 162 17.62 15.89 22.15
CA LEU A 162 18.89 15.32 21.70
C LEU A 162 19.58 14.53 22.82
N ALA A 163 19.53 15.01 24.06
CA ALA A 163 20.13 14.38 25.25
C ALA A 163 19.47 13.03 25.64
N GLU A 164 18.27 12.74 25.13
CA GLU A 164 17.59 11.47 25.35
C GLU A 164 18.23 10.31 24.58
N PHE A 165 18.98 10.59 23.51
CA PHE A 165 19.69 9.58 22.73
C PHE A 165 21.01 9.20 23.43
N LYS A 166 21.05 8.01 24.00
CA LYS A 166 22.22 7.55 24.77
C LYS A 166 23.26 6.87 23.86
N PRO A 167 24.53 6.85 24.22
CA PRO A 167 25.55 6.05 23.54
C PRO A 167 25.09 4.60 23.38
N ASP A 168 25.47 3.96 22.28
CA ASP A 168 25.10 2.62 21.84
C ASP A 168 23.60 2.41 21.47
N ALA A 169 22.75 3.44 21.60
CA ALA A 169 21.37 3.35 21.14
C ALA A 169 21.31 3.19 19.61
N GLU A 170 20.50 2.25 19.14
CA GLU A 170 20.16 2.16 17.72
C GLU A 170 19.17 3.24 17.35
N VAL A 171 19.44 3.93 16.26
CA VAL A 171 18.61 5.04 15.77
C VAL A 171 18.38 4.93 14.28
N MET A 172 17.26 5.49 13.84
CA MET A 172 17.00 5.84 12.43
C MET A 172 17.24 7.33 12.28
N PHE A 173 18.07 7.73 11.33
CA PHE A 173 18.33 9.14 11.07
C PHE A 173 18.17 9.49 9.60
N LEU A 174 17.89 10.74 9.35
CA LEU A 174 17.87 11.37 8.03
C LEU A 174 18.77 12.60 8.11
N ALA A 175 19.75 12.70 7.24
CA ALA A 175 20.66 13.84 7.15
C ALA A 175 20.68 14.39 5.71
N ARG A 176 20.98 15.69 5.59
CA ARG A 176 21.18 16.37 4.30
C ARG A 176 22.40 17.25 4.36
N LYS A 177 23.06 17.42 3.23
CA LYS A 177 24.09 18.46 3.10
C LYS A 177 23.45 19.82 2.94
N GLN A 178 23.79 20.73 3.83
CA GLN A 178 23.40 22.14 3.75
C GLN A 178 24.67 22.98 3.96
N ASP A 179 25.01 23.84 2.99
CA ASP A 179 26.22 24.68 3.02
C ASP A 179 27.52 23.92 3.32
N GLY A 180 27.65 22.72 2.74
CA GLY A 180 28.82 21.85 2.90
C GLY A 180 28.87 21.08 4.22
N LYS A 181 27.92 21.24 5.13
CA LYS A 181 27.81 20.54 6.43
C LYS A 181 26.72 19.49 6.38
N ASP A 182 26.91 18.40 7.12
CA ASP A 182 25.89 17.36 7.28
C ASP A 182 24.92 17.77 8.40
N VAL A 183 23.67 18.08 8.01
CA VAL A 183 22.62 18.54 8.93
C VAL A 183 21.62 17.42 9.17
N LEU A 184 21.30 17.18 10.43
CA LEU A 184 20.31 16.22 10.87
C LEU A 184 18.89 16.75 10.58
N VAL A 185 18.17 16.06 9.70
CA VAL A 185 16.77 16.40 9.35
C VAL A 185 15.78 15.69 10.25
N GLY A 186 16.08 14.43 10.60
CA GLY A 186 15.24 13.64 11.49
C GLY A 186 16.06 12.61 12.26
N LEU A 187 15.66 12.34 13.50
CA LEU A 187 16.25 11.31 14.37
C LEU A 187 15.12 10.61 15.12
N ALA A 188 15.11 9.31 15.07
CA ALA A 188 14.15 8.48 15.77
C ALA A 188 14.86 7.40 16.56
N MET A 189 14.40 7.11 17.77
CA MET A 189 14.82 5.90 18.48
C MET A 189 14.56 4.69 17.59
N GLY A 190 15.53 3.83 17.41
CA GLY A 190 15.44 2.65 16.58
C GLY A 190 14.41 1.67 17.16
N GLY A 191 13.20 1.72 16.61
CA GLY A 191 12.18 0.69 16.81
C GLY A 191 12.47 -0.44 15.82
N GLY A 192 12.89 -1.61 16.31
CA GLY A 192 13.42 -2.70 15.52
C GLY A 192 12.50 -3.24 14.44
N GLY A 193 13.06 -3.36 13.25
CA GLY A 193 12.56 -4.18 12.17
C GLY A 193 13.71 -4.95 11.55
N GLY A 194 13.98 -6.17 12.05
CA GLY A 194 14.94 -7.13 11.47
C GLY A 194 15.88 -7.75 12.50
N GLY A 195 15.55 -8.93 12.95
CA GLY A 195 16.39 -10.00 13.49
C GLY A 195 17.58 -9.64 14.37
N ALA A 196 17.35 -9.38 15.66
CA ALA A 196 18.34 -9.54 16.72
C ALA A 196 17.74 -10.45 17.81
N PRO A 197 18.56 -11.21 18.56
CA PRO A 197 18.07 -12.19 19.50
C PRO A 197 17.24 -11.52 20.60
N ARG A 198 16.14 -12.17 20.89
CA ARG A 198 15.17 -11.84 21.92
C ARG A 198 15.86 -11.52 23.23
N ARG A 199 15.90 -10.26 23.67
CA ARG A 199 15.90 -9.96 25.09
C ARG A 199 14.48 -10.17 25.60
N GLU A 200 14.30 -11.13 26.46
CA GLU A 200 13.10 -11.26 27.29
C GLU A 200 12.97 -10.02 28.17
N GLY A 201 12.13 -9.11 27.71
CA GLY A 201 11.71 -7.92 28.38
C GLY A 201 10.44 -7.50 27.67
N SER A 202 9.29 -8.11 28.04
CA SER A 202 7.96 -7.75 27.57
C SER A 202 7.74 -6.26 27.84
N GLY A 203 7.73 -5.43 26.78
CA GLY A 203 7.15 -4.10 26.88
C GLY A 203 5.78 -4.26 27.52
N GLN A 204 5.50 -3.52 28.59
CA GLN A 204 4.22 -3.62 29.29
C GLN A 204 3.09 -3.41 28.28
N ARG A 205 2.18 -4.38 28.20
CA ARG A 205 0.98 -4.24 27.34
C ARG A 205 0.18 -3.04 27.80
N VAL A 206 -0.25 -2.23 26.84
CA VAL A 206 -1.08 -1.03 27.10
C VAL A 206 -2.59 -1.35 27.04
N SER A 207 -2.94 -2.53 26.54
CA SER A 207 -4.31 -2.98 26.47
C SER A 207 -4.80 -3.56 27.82
N PRO A 208 -6.05 -3.31 28.22
CA PRO A 208 -6.66 -3.96 29.37
C PRO A 208 -6.83 -5.46 29.14
N ASP A 209 -7.22 -6.20 30.18
CA ASP A 209 -7.66 -7.59 30.06
C ASP A 209 -8.86 -7.70 29.11
N THR A 210 -8.73 -8.57 28.13
CA THR A 210 -9.76 -8.83 27.12
C THR A 210 -10.46 -10.15 27.30
N SER A 211 -10.19 -10.88 28.38
CA SER A 211 -10.71 -12.26 28.61
C SER A 211 -12.25 -12.34 28.52
N SER A 212 -12.95 -11.27 28.88
CA SER A 212 -14.40 -11.16 28.80
C SER A 212 -14.93 -10.77 27.40
N PHE A 213 -14.08 -10.39 26.48
CA PHE A 213 -14.53 -9.94 25.15
C PHE A 213 -14.87 -11.14 24.27
N LYS A 214 -16.01 -11.08 23.63
CA LYS A 214 -16.43 -12.03 22.60
C LYS A 214 -16.39 -11.35 21.23
N PRO A 215 -15.95 -12.04 20.17
CA PRO A 215 -16.10 -11.51 18.81
C PRO A 215 -17.53 -11.00 18.59
N ILE A 216 -17.73 -9.86 17.93
CA ILE A 216 -19.11 -9.36 17.74
C ILE A 216 -19.96 -10.36 16.96
N THR A 217 -19.34 -11.21 16.13
CA THR A 217 -19.98 -12.33 15.44
C THR A 217 -20.52 -13.42 16.37
N GLU A 218 -20.04 -13.51 17.59
CA GLU A 218 -20.43 -14.47 18.61
C GLU A 218 -21.28 -13.82 19.72
N LEU A 219 -21.33 -12.50 19.74
CA LEU A 219 -22.16 -11.76 20.69
C LEU A 219 -23.64 -11.94 20.36
N GLY A 220 -24.00 -12.05 19.07
CA GLY A 220 -25.38 -12.20 18.64
C GLY A 220 -26.26 -11.06 19.15
N LYS A 221 -27.38 -11.40 19.80
CA LYS A 221 -28.30 -10.41 20.41
C LYS A 221 -27.83 -9.88 21.77
N ALA A 222 -26.75 -10.42 22.33
CA ALA A 222 -26.16 -9.85 23.53
C ALA A 222 -25.49 -8.50 23.19
N GLU A 223 -25.24 -7.71 24.22
CA GLU A 223 -24.78 -6.34 24.07
C GLU A 223 -23.39 -6.16 24.63
N TYR A 224 -22.63 -5.28 23.95
CA TYR A 224 -21.43 -4.67 24.48
C TYR A 224 -21.75 -3.22 24.80
N ARG A 225 -21.71 -2.85 26.07
CA ARG A 225 -21.99 -1.47 26.56
C ARG A 225 -23.29 -0.86 26.00
N GLY A 226 -24.37 -1.66 25.90
CA GLY A 226 -25.66 -1.23 25.39
C GLY A 226 -25.84 -1.30 23.86
N PHE A 227 -24.88 -1.90 23.15
CA PHE A 227 -24.95 -2.06 21.69
C PHE A 227 -24.92 -3.54 21.31
N THR A 228 -25.93 -3.96 20.56
CA THR A 228 -26.14 -5.35 20.12
C THR A 228 -24.98 -5.82 19.21
N GLY A 229 -24.54 -7.06 19.39
CA GLY A 229 -23.54 -7.73 18.56
C GLY A 229 -23.99 -8.04 17.15
N GLY A 230 -23.34 -9.02 16.51
CA GLY A 230 -23.54 -9.39 15.11
C GLY A 230 -22.94 -8.39 14.11
N LEU A 231 -22.80 -8.80 12.88
CA LEU A 231 -22.28 -7.96 11.79
C LEU A 231 -23.36 -7.04 11.21
N TYR A 232 -24.63 -7.43 11.33
CA TYR A 232 -25.81 -6.76 10.79
C TYR A 232 -26.84 -6.51 11.90
N PRO A 233 -27.95 -5.81 11.63
CA PRO A 233 -29.01 -5.54 12.60
C PRO A 233 -29.51 -6.80 13.31
N ASN A 234 -30.06 -6.62 14.51
CA ASN A 234 -30.64 -7.67 15.35
C ASN A 234 -29.69 -8.79 15.80
N GLY A 235 -28.38 -8.53 15.79
CA GLY A 235 -27.37 -9.51 16.17
C GLY A 235 -27.05 -10.57 15.13
N GLU A 236 -27.49 -10.35 13.90
CA GLU A 236 -27.29 -11.30 12.81
C GLU A 236 -25.89 -11.15 12.17
N ASN A 237 -25.36 -12.25 11.63
CA ASN A 237 -24.12 -12.26 10.86
C ASN A 237 -24.38 -12.37 9.34
N ALA A 238 -25.57 -12.80 8.96
CA ALA A 238 -25.99 -12.86 7.56
C ALA A 238 -26.49 -11.51 7.09
N ARG A 239 -26.16 -11.17 5.83
CA ARG A 239 -26.73 -9.96 5.20
C ARG A 239 -28.24 -10.06 5.11
N PRO A 240 -28.99 -8.97 5.36
CA PRO A 240 -30.41 -8.92 5.08
C PRO A 240 -30.69 -9.25 3.59
N ALA A 241 -31.68 -10.11 3.33
CA ALA A 241 -31.94 -10.66 1.99
C ALA A 241 -32.10 -9.58 0.89
N ALA A 242 -32.80 -8.49 1.19
CA ALA A 242 -32.99 -7.40 0.23
C ALA A 242 -31.68 -6.68 -0.10
N HIS A 243 -30.79 -6.53 0.91
CA HIS A 243 -29.47 -5.93 0.73
C HIS A 243 -28.54 -6.84 -0.08
N GLU A 244 -28.56 -8.14 0.22
CA GLU A 244 -27.82 -9.13 -0.56
C GLU A 244 -28.28 -9.17 -2.02
N ALA A 245 -29.58 -9.18 -2.28
CA ALA A 245 -30.12 -9.14 -3.63
C ALA A 245 -29.67 -7.89 -4.41
N ALA A 246 -29.61 -6.73 -3.74
CA ALA A 246 -29.08 -5.51 -4.33
C ALA A 246 -27.59 -5.62 -4.65
N GLY A 247 -26.78 -6.15 -3.73
CA GLY A 247 -25.35 -6.42 -3.93
C GLY A 247 -25.10 -7.38 -5.09
N LEU A 248 -25.86 -8.47 -5.18
CA LEU A 248 -25.80 -9.43 -6.28
C LEU A 248 -26.09 -8.79 -7.63
N LYS A 249 -27.09 -7.88 -7.70
CA LYS A 249 -27.40 -7.14 -8.93
C LYS A 249 -26.21 -6.28 -9.37
N LEU A 250 -25.52 -5.64 -8.46
CA LEU A 250 -24.32 -4.85 -8.76
C LEU A 250 -23.10 -5.74 -9.06
N ALA A 251 -22.92 -6.83 -8.35
CA ALA A 251 -21.84 -7.79 -8.57
C ALA A 251 -21.86 -8.39 -9.99
N ARG A 252 -23.07 -8.65 -10.54
CA ARG A 252 -23.23 -9.10 -11.92
C ARG A 252 -22.82 -8.07 -12.98
N GLN A 253 -22.70 -6.79 -12.61
CA GLN A 253 -22.24 -5.72 -13.50
C GLN A 253 -20.71 -5.58 -13.47
N VAL A 254 -20.01 -6.24 -12.53
CA VAL A 254 -18.55 -6.25 -12.48
C VAL A 254 -18.02 -7.10 -13.64
N GLN A 255 -17.26 -6.46 -14.52
CA GLN A 255 -16.71 -7.06 -15.73
C GLN A 255 -15.41 -6.37 -16.11
N PRO A 256 -14.55 -6.96 -16.94
CA PRO A 256 -13.33 -6.31 -17.39
C PRO A 256 -13.65 -4.97 -18.11
N LEU A 257 -12.94 -3.91 -17.70
CA LEU A 257 -13.05 -2.56 -18.26
C LEU A 257 -11.73 -2.14 -18.89
N ASN A 258 -11.79 -1.41 -20.01
CA ASN A 258 -10.62 -0.74 -20.58
C ASN A 258 -10.23 0.51 -19.77
N ALA A 259 -9.16 1.19 -20.16
CA ALA A 259 -8.64 2.37 -19.46
C ALA A 259 -9.64 3.55 -19.36
N ALA A 260 -10.64 3.61 -20.24
CA ALA A 260 -11.71 4.61 -20.20
C ALA A 260 -12.96 4.12 -19.43
N GLY A 261 -12.86 3.03 -18.67
CA GLY A 261 -13.94 2.50 -17.85
C GLY A 261 -15.09 1.87 -18.65
N LYS A 262 -14.87 1.50 -19.92
CA LYS A 262 -15.88 0.86 -20.76
C LYS A 262 -15.66 -0.66 -20.78
N PRO A 263 -16.73 -1.46 -20.90
CA PRO A 263 -16.64 -2.90 -21.04
C PRO A 263 -15.67 -3.33 -22.15
N ASP A 264 -14.72 -4.22 -21.82
CA ASP A 264 -13.72 -4.74 -22.74
C ASP A 264 -13.24 -6.10 -22.25
N PRO A 265 -13.40 -7.19 -23.04
CA PRO A 265 -12.93 -8.52 -22.66
C PRO A 265 -11.42 -8.60 -22.36
N GLN A 266 -10.63 -7.68 -22.92
CA GLN A 266 -9.19 -7.58 -22.66
C GLN A 266 -8.85 -6.63 -21.50
N GLY A 267 -9.83 -5.94 -20.94
CA GLY A 267 -9.70 -5.00 -19.85
C GLY A 267 -9.35 -5.66 -18.48
N ARG A 268 -9.55 -4.91 -17.41
CA ARG A 268 -9.27 -5.35 -16.04
C ARG A 268 -10.48 -5.18 -15.11
N ILE A 269 -10.56 -6.07 -14.12
CA ILE A 269 -11.41 -5.93 -12.94
C ILE A 269 -10.49 -5.53 -11.80
N VAL A 270 -10.62 -4.32 -11.30
CA VAL A 270 -9.69 -3.78 -10.29
C VAL A 270 -10.35 -3.73 -8.92
N LEU A 271 -9.72 -4.40 -7.95
CA LEU A 271 -9.97 -4.29 -6.52
C LEU A 271 -8.89 -3.40 -5.89
N LEU A 272 -9.29 -2.33 -5.22
CA LEU A 272 -8.40 -1.40 -4.53
C LEU A 272 -8.53 -1.56 -3.01
N SER A 273 -7.40 -1.67 -2.28
CA SER A 273 -7.44 -1.60 -0.81
C SER A 273 -7.23 -0.19 -0.30
N ILE A 274 -7.95 0.18 0.76
CA ILE A 274 -7.90 1.49 1.43
C ILE A 274 -7.61 1.27 2.91
N GLY A 275 -6.60 1.96 3.46
CA GLY A 275 -6.25 1.87 4.87
C GLY A 275 -4.84 2.31 5.23
N MET A 276 -4.40 1.94 6.43
CA MET A 276 -3.09 2.29 7.00
C MET A 276 -2.01 1.20 6.78
N SER A 277 -0.89 1.30 7.52
CA SER A 277 0.24 0.33 7.49
C SER A 277 -0.20 -1.11 7.69
N ASN A 278 -1.03 -1.35 8.68
CA ASN A 278 -1.57 -2.68 8.99
C ASN A 278 -2.44 -3.24 7.84
N THR A 279 -3.18 -2.38 7.13
CA THR A 279 -3.90 -2.75 5.91
C THR A 279 -2.96 -3.02 4.75
N SER A 280 -1.88 -2.24 4.63
CA SER A 280 -0.84 -2.51 3.62
C SER A 280 -0.18 -3.86 3.82
N GLN A 281 0.11 -4.24 5.07
CA GLN A 281 0.64 -5.57 5.42
C GLN A 281 -0.36 -6.70 5.10
N SER A 282 -1.63 -6.53 5.48
CA SER A 282 -2.70 -7.46 5.12
C SER A 282 -2.86 -7.61 3.61
N SER A 283 -2.69 -6.51 2.86
CA SER A 283 -2.71 -6.50 1.39
C SER A 283 -1.55 -7.27 0.78
N GLN A 284 -0.35 -7.22 1.39
CA GLN A 284 0.80 -8.03 0.98
C GLN A 284 0.50 -9.53 1.17
N GLY A 285 -0.09 -9.90 2.32
CA GLY A 285 -0.54 -11.28 2.55
C GLY A 285 -1.59 -11.75 1.54
N PHE A 286 -2.52 -10.86 1.14
CA PHE A 286 -3.50 -11.17 0.11
C PHE A 286 -2.86 -11.31 -1.28
N GLN A 287 -1.91 -10.45 -1.63
CA GLN A 287 -1.14 -10.58 -2.88
C GLN A 287 -0.39 -11.91 -2.95
N GLN A 288 0.19 -12.36 -1.83
CA GLN A 288 0.82 -13.68 -1.75
C GLN A 288 -0.20 -14.81 -1.96
N ALA A 289 -1.34 -14.79 -1.26
CA ALA A 289 -2.40 -15.77 -1.46
C ALA A 289 -2.91 -15.80 -2.91
N LEU A 290 -3.00 -14.63 -3.58
CA LEU A 290 -3.35 -14.54 -5.00
C LEU A 290 -2.29 -15.14 -5.93
N ALA A 291 -1.01 -15.12 -5.55
CA ALA A 291 0.07 -15.71 -6.33
C ALA A 291 0.10 -17.24 -6.17
N ASP A 292 -0.14 -17.73 -4.96
CA ASP A 292 -0.05 -19.15 -4.60
C ASP A 292 -1.25 -19.98 -5.10
N GLU A 293 -2.40 -19.32 -5.33
CA GLU A 293 -3.66 -20.01 -5.65
C GLU A 293 -4.02 -19.88 -7.14
N SER A 294 -4.34 -21.00 -7.76
CA SER A 294 -4.91 -21.06 -9.10
C SER A 294 -6.44 -20.85 -9.08
N GLY A 295 -7.02 -20.52 -10.21
CA GLY A 295 -8.49 -20.45 -10.36
C GLY A 295 -9.07 -19.04 -10.24
N LYS A 296 -8.25 -18.01 -9.96
CA LYS A 296 -8.71 -16.62 -10.05
C LYS A 296 -8.95 -16.18 -11.50
N ASN A 297 -9.83 -15.24 -11.68
CA ASN A 297 -10.09 -14.61 -12.97
C ASN A 297 -8.80 -13.96 -13.52
N PRO A 298 -8.34 -14.27 -14.72
CA PRO A 298 -7.12 -13.70 -15.29
C PRO A 298 -7.20 -12.19 -15.55
N ARG A 299 -8.40 -11.62 -15.56
CA ARG A 299 -8.63 -10.17 -15.69
C ARG A 299 -8.66 -9.46 -14.34
N PHE A 300 -8.72 -10.18 -13.23
CA PHE A 300 -8.69 -9.62 -11.89
C PHE A 300 -7.31 -9.06 -11.56
N LEU A 301 -7.30 -7.85 -11.00
CA LEU A 301 -6.10 -7.17 -10.53
C LEU A 301 -6.38 -6.56 -9.16
N PHE A 302 -5.49 -6.84 -8.21
CA PHE A 302 -5.51 -6.22 -6.89
C PHE A 302 -4.46 -5.11 -6.79
N VAL A 303 -4.87 -3.92 -6.35
CA VAL A 303 -3.97 -2.79 -6.12
C VAL A 303 -3.98 -2.43 -4.63
N ASN A 304 -2.80 -2.45 -4.02
CA ASN A 304 -2.63 -2.04 -2.62
C ASN A 304 -2.54 -0.51 -2.54
N GLY A 305 -3.63 0.16 -2.19
CA GLY A 305 -3.71 1.61 -1.97
C GLY A 305 -3.37 2.06 -0.54
N ALA A 306 -3.25 1.11 0.41
CA ALA A 306 -3.04 1.43 1.82
C ALA A 306 -1.64 2.00 2.11
N GLN A 307 -1.54 2.97 3.05
CA GLN A 307 -0.30 3.69 3.34
C GLN A 307 -0.10 3.85 4.85
N GLY A 308 1.17 3.73 5.30
CA GLY A 308 1.54 3.87 6.70
C GLY A 308 1.17 5.24 7.28
N GLY A 309 0.59 5.24 8.47
CA GLY A 309 0.24 6.46 9.21
C GLY A 309 -0.96 7.26 8.68
N MET A 310 -1.57 6.85 7.56
CA MET A 310 -2.70 7.55 6.95
C MET A 310 -4.03 7.09 7.57
N THR A 311 -4.39 7.70 8.70
CA THR A 311 -5.61 7.41 9.49
C THR A 311 -6.89 7.80 8.76
N ALA A 312 -8.06 7.35 9.26
CA ALA A 312 -9.36 7.72 8.71
C ALA A 312 -9.55 9.25 8.69
N ALA A 313 -9.26 9.91 9.81
CA ALA A 313 -9.26 11.36 9.89
C ALA A 313 -8.38 12.04 8.83
N ALA A 314 -7.22 11.44 8.52
CA ALA A 314 -6.29 12.02 7.57
C ALA A 314 -6.73 11.92 6.10
N ILE A 315 -7.48 10.86 5.74
CA ILE A 315 -7.79 10.56 4.32
C ILE A 315 -9.23 10.87 3.91
N GLN A 316 -10.10 11.23 4.86
CA GLN A 316 -11.51 11.51 4.60
C GLN A 316 -11.73 12.74 3.71
N ASN A 317 -10.76 13.64 3.61
CA ASN A 317 -10.81 14.79 2.71
C ASN A 317 -9.68 14.70 1.68
N PRO A 318 -9.98 14.38 0.39
CA PRO A 318 -8.96 14.25 -0.65
C PRO A 318 -8.36 15.58 -1.10
N ASP A 319 -9.03 16.69 -0.80
CA ASP A 319 -8.70 18.03 -1.31
C ASP A 319 -8.21 18.99 -0.19
N ASP A 320 -7.69 18.42 0.90
CA ASP A 320 -7.20 19.19 2.06
C ASP A 320 -5.87 19.91 1.82
N GLY A 321 -5.24 19.70 0.66
CA GLY A 321 -3.89 20.19 0.34
C GLY A 321 -2.80 19.58 1.21
N GLY A 322 -3.14 18.61 2.06
CA GLY A 322 -2.28 17.98 3.05
C GLY A 322 -2.21 16.45 2.91
N ARG A 323 -2.48 15.76 4.03
CA ARG A 323 -2.34 14.29 4.11
C ARG A 323 -3.37 13.54 3.29
N GLY A 324 -4.59 14.04 3.20
CA GLY A 324 -5.62 13.46 2.34
C GLY A 324 -5.23 13.54 0.88
N SER A 325 -4.85 14.73 0.40
CA SER A 325 -4.38 14.91 -0.99
C SER A 325 -3.15 14.05 -1.29
N GLN A 326 -2.20 13.94 -0.35
CA GLN A 326 -1.04 13.06 -0.48
C GLN A 326 -1.44 11.58 -0.59
N TYR A 327 -2.37 11.13 0.26
CA TYR A 327 -2.84 9.74 0.25
C TYR A 327 -3.45 9.37 -1.09
N TRP A 328 -4.41 10.17 -1.55
CA TRP A 328 -5.13 9.88 -2.78
C TRP A 328 -4.26 10.06 -4.03
N GLY A 329 -3.32 11.00 -4.02
CA GLY A 329 -2.30 11.14 -5.06
C GLY A 329 -1.39 9.90 -5.16
N THR A 330 -1.01 9.31 -4.02
CA THR A 330 -0.25 8.05 -3.99
C THR A 330 -1.09 6.86 -4.48
N VAL A 331 -2.39 6.83 -4.20
CA VAL A 331 -3.30 5.81 -4.76
C VAL A 331 -3.31 5.89 -6.29
N ASP A 332 -3.42 7.09 -6.85
CA ASP A 332 -3.39 7.30 -8.30
C ASP A 332 -2.08 6.82 -8.94
N GLN A 333 -0.95 7.16 -8.32
CA GLN A 333 0.36 6.68 -8.76
C GLN A 333 0.46 5.15 -8.76
N ARG A 334 -0.10 4.48 -7.74
CA ARG A 334 -0.09 3.01 -7.67
C ARG A 334 -1.00 2.36 -8.71
N LEU A 335 -2.16 2.97 -9.01
CA LEU A 335 -3.00 2.54 -10.12
C LEU A 335 -2.25 2.66 -11.46
N GLN A 336 -1.60 3.80 -11.69
CA GLN A 336 -0.79 4.01 -12.89
C GLN A 336 0.38 3.00 -13.00
N GLN A 337 1.10 2.75 -11.90
CA GLN A 337 2.16 1.74 -11.85
C GLN A 337 1.66 0.32 -12.13
N ALA A 338 0.42 0.02 -11.75
CA ALA A 338 -0.24 -1.25 -12.05
C ALA A 338 -0.82 -1.31 -13.48
N GLY A 339 -0.66 -0.26 -14.28
CA GLY A 339 -1.15 -0.17 -15.66
C GLY A 339 -2.67 -0.03 -15.76
N VAL A 340 -3.31 0.57 -14.75
CA VAL A 340 -4.76 0.77 -14.70
C VAL A 340 -5.13 2.20 -14.31
N THR A 341 -6.38 2.58 -14.53
CA THR A 341 -6.93 3.91 -14.27
C THR A 341 -7.94 3.90 -13.13
N ARG A 342 -8.35 5.07 -12.65
CA ARG A 342 -9.46 5.23 -11.71
C ARG A 342 -10.77 4.63 -12.25
N ASP A 343 -11.00 4.75 -13.54
CA ASP A 343 -12.23 4.29 -14.19
C ASP A 343 -12.35 2.77 -14.24
N GLN A 344 -11.25 2.04 -14.03
CA GLN A 344 -11.24 0.58 -13.97
C GLN A 344 -11.47 0.04 -12.56
N VAL A 345 -11.43 0.87 -11.52
CA VAL A 345 -11.69 0.45 -10.14
C VAL A 345 -13.19 0.20 -9.96
N GLN A 346 -13.56 -1.04 -9.67
CA GLN A 346 -14.95 -1.44 -9.50
C GLN A 346 -15.28 -1.91 -8.09
N ILE A 347 -14.24 -2.30 -7.34
CA ILE A 347 -14.38 -2.85 -5.99
C ILE A 347 -13.35 -2.19 -5.06
N ALA A 348 -13.76 -1.92 -3.83
CA ALA A 348 -12.87 -1.50 -2.76
C ALA A 348 -12.89 -2.50 -1.60
N TRP A 349 -11.74 -2.72 -0.98
CA TRP A 349 -11.63 -3.31 0.35
C TRP A 349 -11.08 -2.27 1.32
N ILE A 350 -11.84 -1.98 2.38
CA ILE A 350 -11.53 -0.93 3.34
C ILE A 350 -11.25 -1.55 4.69
N LYS A 351 -10.06 -1.30 5.24
CA LYS A 351 -9.71 -1.59 6.62
C LYS A 351 -9.02 -0.36 7.20
N GLN A 352 -9.81 0.50 7.81
CA GLN A 352 -9.37 1.83 8.22
C GLN A 352 -9.78 2.13 9.66
N ALA A 353 -9.00 2.99 10.33
CA ALA A 353 -9.27 3.49 11.66
C ALA A 353 -8.36 4.69 12.00
N ASP A 354 -8.48 5.23 13.19
CA ASP A 354 -7.54 6.19 13.74
C ASP A 354 -6.52 5.53 14.66
N ALA A 355 -5.40 6.20 14.86
CA ALA A 355 -4.37 5.79 15.81
C ALA A 355 -4.56 6.53 17.14
N GLY A 356 -4.45 5.80 18.25
CA GLY A 356 -4.45 6.37 19.58
C GLY A 356 -5.66 7.25 19.92
N PRO A 357 -6.91 6.79 19.70
CA PRO A 357 -8.08 7.61 20.00
C PRO A 357 -8.14 7.93 21.49
N SER A 358 -8.45 9.18 21.82
CA SER A 358 -8.56 9.65 23.21
C SER A 358 -10.00 9.67 23.73
N GLN A 359 -10.97 9.46 22.86
CA GLN A 359 -12.39 9.45 23.23
C GLN A 359 -12.82 8.04 23.67
N GLY A 360 -13.70 7.96 24.65
CA GLY A 360 -14.31 6.71 25.07
C GLY A 360 -15.42 6.23 24.12
N PHE A 361 -15.78 4.96 24.23
CA PHE A 361 -16.92 4.37 23.53
C PHE A 361 -18.25 4.91 24.12
N PRO A 362 -19.27 5.25 23.30
CA PRO A 362 -19.34 5.02 21.84
C PRO A 362 -18.78 6.15 20.96
N ARG A 363 -18.36 7.29 21.56
CA ARG A 363 -18.00 8.51 20.82
C ARG A 363 -16.88 8.27 19.80
N TYR A 364 -15.82 7.57 20.17
CA TYR A 364 -14.76 7.20 19.24
C TYR A 364 -15.29 6.43 18.03
N ALA A 365 -16.11 5.38 18.29
CA ALA A 365 -16.64 4.55 17.23
C ALA A 365 -17.60 5.32 16.30
N GLN A 366 -18.33 6.30 16.83
CA GLN A 366 -19.19 7.21 16.06
C GLN A 366 -18.37 8.20 15.21
N THR A 367 -17.26 8.72 15.75
CA THR A 367 -16.32 9.55 14.97
C THR A 367 -15.76 8.76 13.80
N LEU A 368 -15.25 7.56 14.04
CA LEU A 368 -14.73 6.69 12.98
C LEU A 368 -15.81 6.31 11.95
N GLN A 369 -17.07 6.07 12.39
CA GLN A 369 -18.20 5.87 11.48
C GLN A 369 -18.41 7.06 10.53
N ALA A 370 -18.36 8.29 11.05
CA ALA A 370 -18.51 9.51 10.26
C ALA A 370 -17.36 9.66 9.23
N GLU A 371 -16.13 9.37 9.63
CA GLU A 371 -14.97 9.41 8.75
C GLU A 371 -15.04 8.33 7.67
N LEU A 372 -15.45 7.11 8.02
CA LEU A 372 -15.69 6.04 7.05
C LEU A 372 -16.80 6.41 6.07
N THR A 373 -17.87 7.12 6.53
CA THR A 373 -18.91 7.67 5.65
C THR A 373 -18.30 8.61 4.60
N ARG A 374 -17.41 9.51 5.00
CA ARG A 374 -16.72 10.39 4.06
C ARG A 374 -15.81 9.62 3.09
N ILE A 375 -15.08 8.62 3.58
CA ILE A 375 -14.19 7.80 2.76
C ILE A 375 -14.97 7.04 1.68
N VAL A 376 -16.13 6.46 1.99
CA VAL A 376 -16.94 5.77 0.96
C VAL A 376 -17.57 6.72 -0.04
N GLN A 377 -17.86 7.97 0.35
CA GLN A 377 -18.26 9.02 -0.58
C GLN A 377 -17.12 9.41 -1.52
N VAL A 378 -15.91 9.59 -0.99
CA VAL A 378 -14.71 9.85 -1.80
C VAL A 378 -14.47 8.74 -2.82
N LEU A 379 -14.76 7.47 -2.48
CA LEU A 379 -14.67 6.38 -3.46
C LEU A 379 -15.59 6.58 -4.64
N THR A 380 -16.83 7.04 -4.42
CA THR A 380 -17.79 7.30 -5.49
C THR A 380 -17.34 8.48 -6.37
N ASP A 381 -16.85 9.54 -5.75
CA ASP A 381 -16.39 10.74 -6.46
C ASP A 381 -15.14 10.47 -7.31
N ARG A 382 -14.20 9.66 -6.82
CA ARG A 382 -12.92 9.40 -7.48
C ARG A 382 -12.91 8.20 -8.42
N PHE A 383 -13.77 7.21 -8.19
CA PHE A 383 -13.82 5.95 -8.92
C PHE A 383 -15.25 5.71 -9.43
N PRO A 384 -15.63 6.29 -10.57
CA PRO A 384 -17.03 6.34 -11.03
C PRO A 384 -17.65 4.95 -11.31
N ASN A 385 -16.81 3.92 -11.47
CA ASN A 385 -17.25 2.54 -11.66
C ASN A 385 -17.20 1.69 -10.37
N CYS A 386 -16.81 2.28 -9.22
CA CYS A 386 -16.76 1.56 -7.94
C CYS A 386 -18.18 1.28 -7.43
N LYS A 387 -18.60 0.01 -7.55
CA LYS A 387 -19.97 -0.44 -7.22
C LYS A 387 -20.05 -1.12 -5.87
N LEU A 388 -18.98 -1.76 -5.43
CA LEU A 388 -18.94 -2.64 -4.24
C LEU A 388 -17.82 -2.21 -3.31
N ALA A 389 -18.11 -2.08 -2.03
CA ALA A 389 -17.09 -1.88 -1.02
C ALA A 389 -17.30 -2.85 0.16
N TYR A 390 -16.24 -3.60 0.45
CA TYR A 390 -16.19 -4.54 1.57
C TYR A 390 -15.36 -3.95 2.69
N LEU A 391 -15.91 -3.92 3.90
CA LEU A 391 -15.25 -3.30 5.05
C LEU A 391 -14.83 -4.37 6.06
N SER A 392 -13.65 -4.20 6.63
CA SER A 392 -13.15 -4.99 7.75
C SER A 392 -12.80 -4.07 8.92
N SER A 393 -13.03 -4.53 10.13
CA SER A 393 -12.60 -3.85 11.35
C SER A 393 -11.11 -4.07 11.62
N ARG A 394 -10.60 -3.54 12.73
CA ARG A 394 -9.23 -3.76 13.17
C ARG A 394 -8.98 -5.20 13.59
N THR A 395 -7.72 -5.57 13.60
CA THR A 395 -7.24 -6.83 14.18
C THR A 395 -7.15 -6.72 15.71
N TYR A 396 -6.98 -7.83 16.40
CA TYR A 396 -6.82 -7.88 17.85
C TYR A 396 -5.71 -6.94 18.35
N GLY A 397 -6.01 -6.18 19.36
CA GLY A 397 -5.12 -5.19 19.97
C GLY A 397 -4.60 -5.59 21.36
N GLY A 398 -4.97 -6.76 21.90
CA GLY A 398 -4.57 -7.16 23.26
C GLY A 398 -3.07 -7.38 23.44
N TYR A 399 -2.31 -7.54 22.37
CA TYR A 399 -0.84 -7.60 22.38
C TYR A 399 -0.17 -6.24 22.26
N ALA A 400 -0.93 -5.15 22.11
CA ALA A 400 -0.36 -3.83 21.84
C ALA A 400 0.52 -3.36 23.01
N THR A 401 1.72 -2.89 22.65
CA THR A 401 2.68 -2.23 23.55
C THR A 401 2.74 -0.72 23.29
N THR A 402 1.95 -0.24 22.32
CA THR A 402 1.83 1.18 21.94
C THR A 402 0.37 1.59 21.81
N SER A 403 0.11 2.89 21.78
CA SER A 403 -1.24 3.45 21.58
C SER A 403 -1.78 3.35 20.16
N LEU A 404 -1.09 2.70 19.23
CA LEU A 404 -1.52 2.63 17.82
C LEU A 404 -2.81 1.82 17.64
N ASN A 405 -2.91 0.67 18.30
CA ASN A 405 -4.06 -0.23 18.15
C ASN A 405 -4.36 -0.99 19.47
N PRO A 406 -4.51 -0.31 20.62
CA PRO A 406 -4.82 -1.00 21.87
C PRO A 406 -6.28 -1.42 21.91
N GLU A 407 -6.59 -2.35 22.81
CA GLU A 407 -7.97 -2.58 23.25
C GLU A 407 -8.39 -1.50 24.27
N PRO A 408 -9.68 -1.18 24.34
CA PRO A 408 -10.81 -1.78 23.61
C PRO A 408 -11.03 -1.18 22.21
N TYR A 409 -10.23 -0.21 21.77
CA TYR A 409 -10.44 0.51 20.50
C TYR A 409 -10.38 -0.40 19.28
N ALA A 410 -9.51 -1.41 19.31
CA ALA A 410 -9.43 -2.38 18.22
C ALA A 410 -10.75 -3.15 18.06
N TYR A 411 -11.29 -3.65 19.17
CA TYR A 411 -12.59 -4.32 19.23
C TYR A 411 -13.73 -3.38 18.81
N GLU A 412 -13.80 -2.21 19.43
CA GLU A 412 -14.86 -1.22 19.25
C GLU A 412 -14.97 -0.66 17.84
N SER A 413 -13.87 -0.69 17.05
CA SER A 413 -13.88 -0.30 15.63
C SER A 413 -14.83 -1.14 14.76
N ALA A 414 -15.22 -2.32 15.23
CA ALA A 414 -16.22 -3.14 14.56
C ALA A 414 -17.61 -2.49 14.58
N PHE A 415 -17.96 -1.80 15.64
CA PHE A 415 -19.23 -1.07 15.74
C PHE A 415 -19.30 0.08 14.74
N SER A 416 -18.18 0.76 14.45
CA SER A 416 -18.12 1.80 13.41
C SER A 416 -18.49 1.25 12.04
N VAL A 417 -17.97 0.09 11.67
CA VAL A 417 -18.29 -0.58 10.42
C VAL A 417 -19.74 -1.06 10.40
N LYS A 418 -20.19 -1.69 11.49
CA LYS A 418 -21.57 -2.16 11.66
C LYS A 418 -22.56 -1.01 11.47
N TRP A 419 -22.39 0.09 12.20
CA TRP A 419 -23.30 1.23 12.15
C TRP A 419 -23.29 1.93 10.79
N LEU A 420 -22.14 2.03 10.12
CA LEU A 420 -22.06 2.56 8.75
C LEU A 420 -22.94 1.72 7.80
N ILE A 421 -22.83 0.41 7.85
CA ILE A 421 -23.63 -0.49 7.01
C ILE A 421 -25.11 -0.41 7.39
N GLU A 422 -25.42 -0.34 8.69
CA GLU A 422 -26.80 -0.17 9.18
C GLU A 422 -27.45 1.13 8.69
N GLU A 423 -26.69 2.24 8.63
CA GLU A 423 -27.20 3.50 8.05
C GLU A 423 -27.52 3.36 6.54
N GLN A 424 -26.70 2.62 5.80
CA GLN A 424 -27.02 2.33 4.40
C GLN A 424 -28.28 1.44 4.28
N LEU A 425 -28.40 0.44 5.14
CA LEU A 425 -29.60 -0.42 5.22
C LEU A 425 -30.88 0.35 5.53
N LYS A 426 -30.80 1.36 6.41
CA LYS A 426 -31.92 2.26 6.73
C LYS A 426 -32.27 3.23 5.58
N GLY A 427 -31.46 3.27 4.53
CA GLY A 427 -31.67 4.14 3.37
C GLY A 427 -31.18 5.57 3.57
N ASN A 428 -30.16 5.79 4.40
CA ASN A 428 -29.53 7.10 4.57
C ASN A 428 -29.10 7.66 3.19
N ALA A 429 -29.61 8.83 2.83
CA ALA A 429 -29.38 9.45 1.52
C ALA A 429 -27.89 9.74 1.25
N ALA A 430 -27.09 10.02 2.31
CA ALA A 430 -25.64 10.23 2.20
C ALA A 430 -24.86 8.95 1.83
N LEU A 431 -25.51 7.78 1.92
CA LEU A 431 -24.97 6.46 1.58
C LEU A 431 -25.75 5.77 0.46
N ASN A 432 -26.51 6.55 -0.34
CA ASN A 432 -27.27 5.99 -1.44
C ASN A 432 -26.34 5.36 -2.50
N PHE A 433 -26.56 4.07 -2.77
CA PHE A 433 -25.82 3.29 -3.80
C PHE A 433 -26.71 2.96 -5.02
N ASN A 434 -28.00 3.32 -4.99
CA ASN A 434 -28.99 2.95 -5.98
C ASN A 434 -29.43 4.16 -6.80
N SER A 435 -29.02 4.23 -8.05
CA SER A 435 -29.38 5.32 -8.98
C SER A 435 -30.89 5.48 -9.21
N ALA A 436 -31.70 4.45 -8.97
CA ALA A 436 -33.17 4.57 -9.02
C ALA A 436 -33.75 5.35 -7.82
N LYS A 437 -32.95 5.59 -6.77
CA LYS A 437 -33.34 6.35 -5.58
C LYS A 437 -32.71 7.75 -5.52
N GLY A 438 -32.10 8.21 -6.60
CA GLY A 438 -31.40 9.49 -6.70
C GLY A 438 -29.90 9.32 -6.91
N ASP A 439 -29.15 10.43 -6.70
CA ASP A 439 -27.70 10.43 -6.88
C ASP A 439 -27.00 9.34 -6.06
N VAL A 440 -26.12 8.61 -6.70
CA VAL A 440 -25.26 7.65 -6.02
C VAL A 440 -24.20 8.41 -5.23
N LYS A 441 -24.14 8.18 -3.91
CA LYS A 441 -23.23 8.85 -2.97
C LYS A 441 -22.19 7.91 -2.35
N SER A 442 -22.39 6.60 -2.49
CA SER A 442 -21.51 5.57 -1.92
C SER A 442 -21.62 4.30 -2.76
N PRO A 443 -20.60 3.44 -2.84
CA PRO A 443 -20.80 2.08 -3.31
C PRO A 443 -21.75 1.31 -2.39
N TRP A 444 -22.25 0.17 -2.83
CA TRP A 444 -22.94 -0.79 -1.95
C TRP A 444 -21.94 -1.31 -0.92
N LEU A 445 -22.31 -1.24 0.37
CA LEU A 445 -21.45 -1.57 1.49
C LEU A 445 -21.79 -2.94 2.07
N SER A 446 -20.77 -3.72 2.37
CA SER A 446 -20.92 -4.98 3.08
C SER A 446 -19.72 -5.24 3.97
N TRP A 447 -19.90 -6.09 4.98
CA TRP A 447 -18.76 -6.68 5.64
C TRP A 447 -17.92 -7.50 4.66
N GLY A 448 -16.62 -7.29 4.70
CA GLY A 448 -15.60 -8.24 4.29
C GLY A 448 -15.27 -9.19 5.44
N PRO A 449 -14.09 -9.82 5.44
CA PRO A 449 -13.71 -10.68 6.57
C PRO A 449 -13.68 -9.90 7.87
N TYR A 450 -14.32 -10.44 8.91
CA TYR A 450 -14.15 -9.96 10.27
C TYR A 450 -12.78 -10.40 10.79
N LEU A 451 -11.96 -9.46 11.25
CA LEU A 451 -10.54 -9.73 11.51
C LEU A 451 -10.18 -9.83 12.99
N TRP A 452 -11.09 -9.49 13.90
CA TRP A 452 -10.85 -9.57 15.32
C TRP A 452 -11.16 -10.97 15.88
N ALA A 453 -10.27 -11.49 16.70
CA ALA A 453 -10.46 -12.66 17.54
C ALA A 453 -9.78 -12.38 18.89
N ASN A 454 -10.25 -12.97 19.98
CA ASN A 454 -9.70 -12.68 21.32
C ASN A 454 -8.41 -13.46 21.58
N GLY A 455 -7.30 -12.92 21.09
CA GLY A 455 -5.98 -13.56 21.21
C GLY A 455 -5.99 -14.99 20.68
N THR A 456 -5.50 -15.92 21.47
CA THR A 456 -5.44 -17.35 21.14
C THR A 456 -6.77 -18.11 21.27
N THR A 457 -7.84 -17.42 21.69
CA THR A 457 -9.18 -18.02 21.71
C THR A 457 -9.71 -18.11 20.29
N LYS A 458 -9.93 -19.36 19.83
CA LYS A 458 -10.42 -19.62 18.48
C LYS A 458 -11.87 -19.14 18.33
N ARG A 459 -12.16 -18.43 17.25
CA ARG A 459 -13.55 -18.13 16.88
C ARG A 459 -14.31 -19.40 16.54
N VAL A 460 -15.57 -19.47 16.96
CA VAL A 460 -16.42 -20.65 16.76
C VAL A 460 -16.66 -20.93 15.27
N ALA A 461 -16.88 -19.87 14.46
CA ALA A 461 -17.29 -20.01 13.08
C ALA A 461 -16.19 -20.56 12.14
N ASP A 462 -14.92 -20.21 12.38
CA ASP A 462 -13.81 -20.46 11.43
C ASP A 462 -12.51 -20.89 12.11
N GLY A 463 -12.48 -20.97 13.43
CA GLY A 463 -11.27 -21.32 14.20
C GLY A 463 -10.16 -20.28 14.15
N PHE A 464 -10.43 -19.09 13.63
CA PHE A 464 -9.43 -18.02 13.54
C PHE A 464 -9.01 -17.51 14.92
N MET A 465 -7.73 -17.24 15.09
CA MET A 465 -7.13 -16.71 16.30
C MET A 465 -5.90 -15.88 16.02
N TRP A 466 -5.50 -15.04 16.96
CA TRP A 466 -4.28 -14.26 16.93
C TRP A 466 -3.26 -14.80 17.94
N GLU A 467 -2.03 -15.00 17.47
CA GLU A 467 -0.87 -15.30 18.32
C GLU A 467 0.00 -14.05 18.43
N GLU A 468 0.75 -13.92 19.52
CA GLU A 468 1.66 -12.78 19.70
C GLU A 468 2.72 -12.70 18.59
N THR A 469 3.12 -13.87 18.06
CA THR A 469 4.05 -13.99 16.93
C THR A 469 3.47 -13.45 15.61
N ASP A 470 2.17 -13.25 15.51
CA ASP A 470 1.53 -12.64 14.34
C ASP A 470 1.70 -11.13 14.30
N VAL A 471 1.93 -10.51 15.45
CA VAL A 471 2.09 -9.05 15.62
C VAL A 471 3.26 -8.73 16.58
N PRO A 472 4.46 -9.20 16.27
CA PRO A 472 5.62 -9.02 17.13
C PRO A 472 6.00 -7.53 17.26
N GLY A 473 6.68 -7.21 18.35
CA GLY A 473 7.19 -5.86 18.61
C GLY A 473 6.13 -4.96 19.22
N ASP A 474 5.40 -4.20 18.43
CA ASP A 474 4.41 -3.24 18.95
C ASP A 474 3.00 -3.82 19.18
N GLY A 475 2.79 -5.10 18.90
CA GLY A 475 1.49 -5.76 19.02
C GLY A 475 0.43 -5.28 18.02
N THR A 476 0.84 -4.55 16.98
CA THR A 476 -0.04 -3.93 15.97
C THR A 476 0.33 -4.34 14.56
N HIS A 477 1.61 -4.21 14.22
CA HIS A 477 2.09 -4.49 12.88
C HIS A 477 2.32 -6.00 12.67
N GLN A 478 1.77 -6.49 11.56
CA GLN A 478 1.75 -7.92 11.25
C GLN A 478 3.11 -8.44 10.81
N SER A 479 3.53 -9.55 11.38
CA SER A 479 4.61 -10.39 10.84
C SER A 479 4.18 -11.09 9.54
N ALA A 480 5.08 -11.82 8.91
CA ALA A 480 4.76 -12.65 7.76
C ALA A 480 3.65 -13.69 8.06
N SER A 481 3.57 -14.24 9.30
CA SER A 481 2.49 -15.15 9.69
C SER A 481 1.15 -14.43 9.81
N GLY A 482 1.11 -13.27 10.48
CA GLY A 482 -0.11 -12.46 10.58
C GLY A 482 -0.62 -11.97 9.22
N GLN A 483 0.29 -11.57 8.32
CA GLN A 483 -0.04 -11.21 6.94
C GLN A 483 -0.66 -12.39 6.18
N ARG A 484 -0.08 -13.58 6.27
CA ARG A 484 -0.64 -14.80 5.64
C ARG A 484 -2.02 -15.14 6.18
N LYS A 485 -2.23 -15.06 7.53
CA LYS A 485 -3.54 -15.32 8.14
C LYS A 485 -4.61 -14.40 7.56
N VAL A 486 -4.38 -13.09 7.52
CA VAL A 486 -5.35 -12.15 6.96
C VAL A 486 -5.48 -12.29 5.44
N GLY A 487 -4.35 -12.50 4.75
CA GLY A 487 -4.36 -12.74 3.30
C GLY A 487 -5.22 -13.95 2.92
N ARG A 488 -5.17 -15.02 3.72
CA ARG A 488 -6.01 -16.21 3.53
C ARG A 488 -7.48 -15.92 3.78
N LEU A 489 -7.82 -15.23 4.87
CA LEU A 489 -9.20 -14.81 5.13
C LEU A 489 -9.79 -13.97 3.98
N LEU A 490 -9.01 -13.04 3.44
CA LEU A 490 -9.42 -12.25 2.27
C LEU A 490 -9.64 -13.12 1.04
N PHE A 491 -8.71 -14.01 0.76
CA PHE A 491 -8.81 -14.92 -0.39
C PHE A 491 -10.05 -15.80 -0.28
N ASP A 492 -10.27 -16.43 0.88
CA ASP A 492 -11.41 -17.31 1.11
C ASP A 492 -12.74 -16.55 1.04
N PHE A 493 -12.78 -15.31 1.56
CA PHE A 493 -13.93 -14.44 1.43
C PHE A 493 -14.25 -14.17 -0.05
N PHE A 494 -13.29 -13.67 -0.82
CA PHE A 494 -13.54 -13.34 -2.24
C PHE A 494 -13.86 -14.57 -3.08
N LYS A 495 -13.37 -15.74 -2.70
CA LYS A 495 -13.66 -17.03 -3.36
C LYS A 495 -15.06 -17.55 -3.06
N SER A 496 -15.60 -17.31 -1.86
CA SER A 496 -16.81 -17.99 -1.38
C SER A 496 -18.05 -17.10 -1.30
N ASP A 497 -17.89 -15.78 -1.07
CA ASP A 497 -19.01 -14.87 -0.93
C ASP A 497 -19.82 -14.76 -2.21
N THR A 498 -21.16 -14.76 -2.08
CA THR A 498 -22.10 -14.75 -3.21
C THR A 498 -21.93 -13.55 -4.11
N THR A 499 -21.53 -12.40 -3.56
CA THR A 499 -21.35 -11.14 -4.30
C THR A 499 -19.96 -10.98 -4.92
N THR A 500 -19.03 -11.92 -4.66
CA THR A 500 -17.65 -11.79 -5.13
C THR A 500 -17.22 -12.91 -6.08
N ARG A 501 -17.59 -14.15 -5.81
CA ARG A 501 -17.07 -15.33 -6.50
C ARG A 501 -17.22 -15.27 -8.02
N ASP A 502 -18.29 -14.67 -8.54
CA ASP A 502 -18.60 -14.68 -9.98
C ASP A 502 -17.64 -13.82 -10.82
N TRP A 503 -17.08 -12.78 -10.24
CA TRP A 503 -16.08 -11.93 -10.90
C TRP A 503 -14.65 -12.22 -10.43
N PHE A 504 -14.50 -12.83 -9.25
CA PHE A 504 -13.19 -13.15 -8.68
C PHE A 504 -12.60 -14.45 -9.23
N LEU A 505 -13.44 -15.47 -9.46
CA LEU A 505 -13.00 -16.77 -9.97
C LEU A 505 -13.03 -16.82 -11.49
N ARG A 506 -12.20 -17.72 -12.03
CA ARG A 506 -12.24 -18.10 -13.46
C ARG A 506 -13.58 -18.79 -13.73
N LYS A 507 -14.29 -18.34 -14.75
CA LYS A 507 -15.46 -19.03 -15.31
C LYS A 507 -14.99 -20.12 -16.28
#